data_048cf8cccd2c69ea545e8f2a52745dbd
#
_entry.id   048cf8cccd2c69ea545e8f2a52745dbd
#
_cell.length_a   1.000
_cell.length_b   1.000
_cell.length_c   1.000
_cell.angle_alpha   90.00
_cell.angle_beta   90.00
_cell.angle_gamma   90.00
#
_symmetry.space_group_name_H-M   'P 1'
#
loop_
_entity.id
_entity.type
_entity.pdbx_description
1 polymer ?
#
loop_
_entity_poly.entity_id
_entity_poly.type
_entity_poly.pdbx_seq_one_letter_code
_entity_poly.pdbx_strand_id
1 'polypeptide(L)'
;MNTIKLTMSQALTKWMTNQKIEQFNSKHENAFVGVWGIFGHGNVAGLGEALFDVKDKLPTFRGHNEQGMAHAAISFAKQKKRRQMMAVTSSIGPGATNFLTACALAYVNRLPVLFLPGDIFANRLPDPVLQQTENFADATVSANDCFKPISRFFDRITRPEQIIQSLPKAMSVLTDPADCGPVTLSLCQDVQSEAYNYPETFFEPKVWKIRRQPCDFDELDNVIKKINYSK
;
A
#
# COMPACT_ATOMS: atom_id res chain seq x y z
N MET A 1 -22.14 18.62 -1.53
CA MET A 1 -20.68 18.40 -1.49
C MET A 1 -20.17 18.39 -2.91
N ASN A 2 -19.08 19.12 -3.17
CA ASN A 2 -18.44 19.06 -4.48
C ASN A 2 -17.81 17.67 -4.70
N THR A 3 -17.90 17.18 -5.93
CA THR A 3 -17.35 15.89 -6.32
C THR A 3 -16.51 16.02 -7.58
N ILE A 4 -15.53 15.16 -7.72
CA ILE A 4 -14.74 15.02 -8.94
C ILE A 4 -14.90 13.59 -9.49
N LYS A 5 -15.19 13.47 -10.78
CA LYS A 5 -15.30 12.19 -11.47
C LYS A 5 -13.93 11.70 -11.88
N LEU A 6 -13.49 10.57 -11.32
CA LEU A 6 -12.21 9.93 -11.61
C LEU A 6 -12.41 8.43 -11.69
N THR A 7 -11.53 7.73 -12.41
CA THR A 7 -11.44 6.27 -12.26
C THR A 7 -10.91 5.91 -10.88
N MET A 8 -11.15 4.68 -10.44
CA MET A 8 -10.63 4.18 -9.15
C MET A 8 -9.12 4.38 -9.06
N SER A 9 -8.37 4.03 -10.11
CA SER A 9 -6.92 4.16 -10.14
C SER A 9 -6.44 5.61 -10.12
N GLN A 10 -7.12 6.52 -10.84
CA GLN A 10 -6.82 7.96 -10.78
C GLN A 10 -7.06 8.53 -9.40
N ALA A 11 -8.15 8.11 -8.75
CA ALA A 11 -8.45 8.53 -7.38
C ALA A 11 -7.41 8.00 -6.39
N LEU A 12 -7.01 6.73 -6.51
CA LEU A 12 -5.97 6.10 -5.68
C LEU A 12 -4.64 6.87 -5.78
N THR A 13 -4.15 7.08 -7.00
CA THR A 13 -2.86 7.75 -7.22
C THR A 13 -2.89 9.22 -6.79
N LYS A 14 -3.95 9.95 -7.11
CA LYS A 14 -4.16 11.33 -6.64
C LYS A 14 -4.19 11.41 -5.12
N TRP A 15 -4.88 10.49 -4.45
CA TRP A 15 -4.92 10.45 -3.00
C TRP A 15 -3.52 10.19 -2.41
N MET A 16 -2.76 9.24 -2.97
CA MET A 16 -1.40 8.93 -2.49
C MET A 16 -0.46 10.12 -2.58
N THR A 17 -0.55 10.96 -3.62
CA THR A 17 0.30 12.16 -3.77
C THR A 17 0.07 13.21 -2.70
N ASN A 18 -1.08 13.19 -2.03
CA ASN A 18 -1.49 14.17 -1.02
C ASN A 18 -1.24 13.71 0.42
N GLN A 19 -0.73 12.49 0.61
CA GLN A 19 -0.40 12.00 1.94
C GLN A 19 0.99 12.46 2.36
N LYS A 20 1.06 13.12 3.49
CA LYS A 20 2.31 13.60 4.11
C LYS A 20 2.57 12.84 5.40
N ILE A 21 3.82 12.78 5.79
CA ILE A 21 4.23 12.20 7.07
C ILE A 21 5.19 13.14 7.79
N GLU A 22 5.00 13.30 9.10
CA GLU A 22 5.88 14.11 9.93
C GLU A 22 7.21 13.39 10.17
N GLN A 23 8.31 14.07 9.88
CA GLN A 23 9.66 13.61 10.11
C GLN A 23 10.14 13.92 11.54
N PHE A 24 11.32 13.41 11.94
CA PHE A 24 11.90 13.66 13.28
C PHE A 24 12.17 15.14 13.55
N ASN A 25 12.40 15.94 12.50
CA ASN A 25 12.63 17.38 12.57
C ASN A 25 11.36 18.22 12.40
N SER A 26 10.20 17.59 12.57
CA SER A 26 8.87 18.18 12.38
C SER A 26 8.57 18.69 10.95
N LYS A 27 9.42 18.40 9.97
CA LYS A 27 9.11 18.65 8.56
C LYS A 27 8.09 17.65 8.04
N HIS A 28 7.28 18.07 7.10
CA HIS A 28 6.30 17.23 6.44
C HIS A 28 6.81 16.83 5.06
N GLU A 29 6.95 15.54 4.83
CA GLU A 29 7.40 14.97 3.56
C GLU A 29 6.33 14.06 2.97
N ASN A 30 6.45 13.71 1.69
CA ASN A 30 5.54 12.74 1.08
C ASN A 30 5.65 11.39 1.80
N ALA A 31 4.51 10.81 2.18
CA ALA A 31 4.47 9.48 2.79
C ALA A 31 4.90 8.42 1.78
N PHE A 32 4.39 8.51 0.55
CA PHE A 32 4.78 7.66 -0.57
C PHE A 32 5.79 8.40 -1.46
N VAL A 33 6.96 7.82 -1.65
CA VAL A 33 8.03 8.42 -2.47
C VAL A 33 8.09 7.84 -3.87
N GLY A 34 7.32 6.83 -4.17
CA GLY A 34 7.22 6.20 -5.47
C GLY A 34 6.52 4.85 -5.42
N VAL A 35 6.35 4.27 -6.59
CA VAL A 35 5.74 2.96 -6.80
C VAL A 35 6.68 2.10 -7.61
N TRP A 36 7.02 0.92 -7.11
CA TRP A 36 7.65 -0.12 -7.89
C TRP A 36 6.59 -0.89 -8.67
N GLY A 37 6.80 -1.12 -9.96
CA GLY A 37 5.80 -1.79 -10.79
C GLY A 37 6.37 -2.72 -11.85
N ILE A 38 5.69 -3.85 -12.03
CA ILE A 38 5.70 -4.65 -13.24
C ILE A 38 4.28 -4.64 -13.77
N PHE A 39 4.13 -4.20 -15.01
CA PHE A 39 2.84 -4.01 -15.64
C PHE A 39 2.51 -5.18 -16.58
N GLY A 40 1.29 -5.64 -16.50
CA GLY A 40 0.68 -6.60 -17.38
C GLY A 40 -0.82 -6.29 -17.52
N HIS A 41 -1.59 -7.19 -18.11
CA HIS A 41 -3.01 -6.95 -18.35
C HIS A 41 -3.81 -6.64 -17.08
N GLY A 42 -3.37 -7.14 -15.91
CA GLY A 42 -4.06 -6.94 -14.62
C GLY A 42 -3.91 -5.55 -14.01
N ASN A 43 -3.02 -4.68 -14.50
CA ASN A 43 -2.78 -3.37 -13.89
C ASN A 43 -2.33 -2.27 -14.86
N VAL A 44 -2.07 -2.57 -16.15
CA VAL A 44 -1.52 -1.57 -17.07
C VAL A 44 -2.54 -0.52 -17.49
N ALA A 45 -3.74 -0.94 -17.88
CA ALA A 45 -4.79 -0.06 -18.41
C ALA A 45 -5.55 0.73 -17.30
N GLY A 46 -5.34 0.38 -16.05
CA GLY A 46 -5.92 1.11 -14.92
C GLY A 46 -4.85 1.85 -14.14
N LEU A 47 -4.18 1.13 -13.22
CA LEU A 47 -3.19 1.73 -12.33
C LEU A 47 -1.97 2.27 -13.09
N GLY A 48 -1.52 1.58 -14.15
CA GLY A 48 -0.37 2.01 -14.94
C GLY A 48 -0.57 3.36 -15.61
N GLU A 49 -1.72 3.60 -16.23
CA GLU A 49 -2.08 4.89 -16.83
C GLU A 49 -2.19 5.99 -15.76
N ALA A 50 -2.88 5.70 -14.65
CA ALA A 50 -3.03 6.65 -13.56
C ALA A 50 -1.68 7.04 -12.91
N LEU A 51 -0.73 6.12 -12.81
CA LEU A 51 0.63 6.42 -12.34
C LEU A 51 1.40 7.29 -13.34
N PHE A 52 1.20 7.09 -14.64
CA PHE A 52 1.82 7.93 -15.66
C PHE A 52 1.35 9.39 -15.55
N ASP A 53 0.07 9.62 -15.26
CA ASP A 53 -0.51 10.97 -15.09
C ASP A 53 0.10 11.73 -13.89
N VAL A 54 0.55 11.02 -12.86
CA VAL A 54 1.11 11.62 -11.63
C VAL A 54 2.62 11.44 -11.50
N LYS A 55 3.33 11.01 -12.53
CA LYS A 55 4.75 10.62 -12.51
C LYS A 55 5.69 11.65 -11.89
N ASP A 56 5.38 12.95 -12.04
CA ASP A 56 6.20 14.04 -11.50
C ASP A 56 6.08 14.17 -9.97
N LYS A 57 4.99 13.66 -9.39
CA LYS A 57 4.72 13.71 -7.94
C LYS A 57 4.90 12.35 -7.27
N LEU A 58 4.67 11.27 -8.01
CA LEU A 58 4.75 9.90 -7.55
C LEU A 58 5.47 9.06 -8.62
N PRO A 59 6.79 9.07 -8.66
CA PRO A 59 7.57 8.37 -9.69
C PRO A 59 7.34 6.87 -9.64
N THR A 60 7.33 6.26 -10.82
CA THR A 60 7.21 4.80 -10.99
C THR A 60 8.55 4.21 -11.39
N PHE A 61 8.98 3.19 -10.68
CA PHE A 61 10.21 2.44 -10.94
C PHE A 61 9.85 1.06 -11.49
N ARG A 62 10.49 0.67 -12.59
CA ARG A 62 10.30 -0.66 -13.16
C ARG A 62 11.35 -1.63 -12.63
N GLY A 63 10.90 -2.79 -12.18
CA GLY A 63 11.76 -3.90 -11.81
C GLY A 63 11.68 -5.05 -12.83
N HIS A 64 12.51 -6.06 -12.62
CA HIS A 64 12.53 -7.28 -13.43
C HIS A 64 11.92 -8.48 -12.70
N ASN A 65 11.60 -8.32 -11.41
CA ASN A 65 11.05 -9.37 -10.56
C ASN A 65 10.24 -8.74 -9.44
N GLU A 66 9.02 -9.22 -9.22
CA GLU A 66 8.09 -8.65 -8.23
C GLU A 66 8.61 -8.78 -6.82
N GLN A 67 9.15 -9.95 -6.44
CA GLN A 67 9.73 -10.16 -5.12
C GLN A 67 10.91 -9.20 -4.87
N GLY A 68 11.79 -9.02 -5.86
CA GLY A 68 12.92 -8.09 -5.78
C GLY A 68 12.48 -6.65 -5.57
N MET A 69 11.42 -6.18 -6.28
CA MET A 69 10.85 -4.85 -6.10
C MET A 69 10.29 -4.65 -4.69
N ALA A 70 9.57 -5.65 -4.19
CA ALA A 70 9.01 -5.59 -2.85
C ALA A 70 10.12 -5.57 -1.77
N HIS A 71 11.20 -6.33 -1.94
CA HIS A 71 12.35 -6.24 -1.05
C HIS A 71 13.04 -4.87 -1.10
N ALA A 72 13.11 -4.22 -2.27
CA ALA A 72 13.61 -2.86 -2.39
C ALA A 72 12.73 -1.85 -1.60
N ALA A 73 11.40 -1.97 -1.71
CA ALA A 73 10.45 -1.16 -0.95
C ALA A 73 10.59 -1.38 0.57
N ILE A 74 10.77 -2.64 1.01
CA ILE A 74 11.00 -3.01 2.40
C ILE A 74 12.30 -2.38 2.93
N SER A 75 13.38 -2.50 2.16
CA SER A 75 14.68 -1.94 2.52
C SER A 75 14.63 -0.42 2.62
N PHE A 76 13.89 0.23 1.69
CA PHE A 76 13.65 1.67 1.74
C PHE A 76 12.91 2.08 3.02
N ALA A 77 11.80 1.41 3.36
CA ALA A 77 11.03 1.70 4.57
C ALA A 77 11.87 1.51 5.84
N LYS A 78 12.73 0.50 5.89
CA LYS A 78 13.68 0.26 6.98
C LYS A 78 14.70 1.39 7.08
N GLN A 79 15.32 1.78 5.97
CA GLN A 79 16.30 2.88 5.91
C GLN A 79 15.68 4.22 6.34
N LYS A 80 14.44 4.47 5.95
CA LYS A 80 13.67 5.66 6.35
C LYS A 80 13.04 5.56 7.74
N LYS A 81 13.37 4.54 8.52
CA LYS A 81 12.87 4.33 9.89
C LYS A 81 11.34 4.40 9.96
N ARG A 82 10.66 3.82 8.95
CA ARG A 82 9.20 3.79 8.72
C ARG A 82 8.55 5.16 8.45
N ARG A 83 9.33 6.23 8.27
CA ARG A 83 8.80 7.60 8.06
C ARG A 83 8.58 7.97 6.61
N GLN A 84 8.93 7.11 5.70
CA GLN A 84 8.53 7.14 4.30
C GLN A 84 8.43 5.70 3.82
N MET A 85 7.60 5.49 2.81
CA MET A 85 7.33 4.17 2.26
C MET A 85 7.18 4.22 0.75
N MET A 86 7.15 3.05 0.16
CA MET A 86 6.83 2.86 -1.26
C MET A 86 5.63 1.93 -1.40
N ALA A 87 4.92 2.07 -2.48
CA ALA A 87 3.98 1.05 -2.93
C ALA A 87 4.64 0.12 -3.94
N VAL A 88 4.07 -1.07 -4.10
CA VAL A 88 4.48 -2.05 -5.10
C VAL A 88 3.26 -2.57 -5.85
N THR A 89 3.33 -2.66 -7.16
CA THR A 89 2.24 -3.21 -7.98
C THR A 89 2.75 -4.28 -8.95
N SER A 90 1.92 -5.26 -9.18
CA SER A 90 2.14 -6.33 -10.16
C SER A 90 0.88 -6.60 -10.95
N SER A 91 1.04 -7.31 -12.06
CA SER A 91 -0.09 -7.92 -12.73
C SER A 91 -0.74 -8.97 -11.84
N ILE A 92 -1.80 -9.55 -12.34
CA ILE A 92 -2.63 -10.55 -11.65
C ILE A 92 -1.96 -11.93 -11.62
N GLY A 93 -2.44 -12.81 -10.78
CA GLY A 93 -2.08 -14.23 -10.73
C GLY A 93 -0.62 -14.45 -10.37
N PRO A 94 0.20 -15.02 -11.27
CA PRO A 94 1.61 -15.35 -10.96
C PRO A 94 2.44 -14.13 -10.60
N GLY A 95 2.16 -12.94 -11.15
CA GLY A 95 2.82 -11.70 -10.75
C GLY A 95 2.49 -11.30 -9.32
N ALA A 96 1.22 -11.39 -8.94
CA ALA A 96 0.77 -11.10 -7.57
C ALA A 96 1.35 -12.11 -6.57
N THR A 97 1.28 -13.40 -6.85
CA THR A 97 1.80 -14.44 -5.92
C THR A 97 3.30 -14.36 -5.72
N ASN A 98 4.05 -13.81 -6.68
CA ASN A 98 5.50 -13.60 -6.52
C ASN A 98 5.85 -12.55 -5.45
N PHE A 99 4.90 -11.77 -4.93
CA PHE A 99 5.11 -10.87 -3.80
C PHE A 99 5.08 -11.56 -2.43
N LEU A 100 4.52 -12.76 -2.29
CA LEU A 100 4.13 -13.33 -1.00
C LEU A 100 5.30 -13.43 0.00
N THR A 101 6.46 -13.91 -0.45
CA THR A 101 7.65 -14.01 0.42
C THR A 101 8.08 -12.64 0.96
N ALA A 102 8.07 -11.63 0.11
CA ALA A 102 8.43 -10.27 0.53
C ALA A 102 7.37 -9.66 1.46
N CYS A 103 6.09 -9.90 1.17
CA CYS A 103 5.01 -9.45 2.06
C CYS A 103 5.14 -10.08 3.46
N ALA A 104 5.41 -11.38 3.54
CA ALA A 104 5.67 -12.06 4.81
C ALA A 104 6.90 -11.49 5.54
N LEU A 105 7.97 -11.15 4.81
CA LEU A 105 9.13 -10.47 5.40
C LEU A 105 8.76 -9.10 5.97
N ALA A 106 7.99 -8.28 5.24
CA ALA A 106 7.50 -7.00 5.73
C ALA A 106 6.63 -7.17 6.98
N TYR A 107 5.80 -8.21 7.00
CA TYR A 107 4.90 -8.53 8.12
C TYR A 107 5.67 -8.82 9.42
N VAL A 108 6.64 -9.74 9.38
CA VAL A 108 7.40 -10.11 10.59
C VAL A 108 8.32 -8.99 11.07
N ASN A 109 8.81 -8.15 10.16
CA ASN A 109 9.68 -7.02 10.49
C ASN A 109 8.91 -5.72 10.78
N ARG A 110 7.58 -5.72 10.70
CA ARG A 110 6.72 -4.55 10.91
C ARG A 110 7.15 -3.35 10.05
N LEU A 111 7.33 -3.56 8.76
CA LEU A 111 7.76 -2.53 7.81
C LEU A 111 6.61 -2.11 6.89
N PRO A 112 6.34 -0.81 6.75
CA PRO A 112 5.24 -0.30 5.95
C PRO A 112 5.56 -0.44 4.46
N VAL A 113 4.79 -1.26 3.78
CA VAL A 113 4.76 -1.35 2.31
C VAL A 113 3.31 -1.50 1.88
N LEU A 114 2.90 -0.73 0.90
CA LEU A 114 1.57 -0.83 0.30
C LEU A 114 1.65 -1.74 -0.94
N PHE A 115 1.07 -2.93 -0.83
CA PHE A 115 0.94 -3.88 -1.94
C PHE A 115 -0.35 -3.60 -2.69
N LEU A 116 -0.24 -3.44 -4.00
CA LEU A 116 -1.33 -3.14 -4.93
C LEU A 116 -1.33 -4.19 -6.07
N PRO A 117 -1.51 -5.48 -5.77
CA PRO A 117 -1.59 -6.50 -6.82
C PRO A 117 -2.90 -6.35 -7.60
N GLY A 118 -2.85 -6.63 -8.91
CA GLY A 118 -4.06 -6.87 -9.68
C GLY A 118 -4.80 -8.10 -9.17
N ASP A 119 -6.13 -8.11 -9.27
CA ASP A 119 -6.98 -9.22 -8.86
C ASP A 119 -7.97 -9.58 -9.97
N ILE A 120 -8.65 -10.71 -9.81
CA ILE A 120 -9.68 -11.17 -10.71
C ILE A 120 -10.73 -10.08 -10.97
N PHE A 121 -11.47 -10.20 -12.05
CA PHE A 121 -12.61 -9.30 -12.29
C PHE A 121 -13.64 -9.40 -11.18
N ALA A 122 -14.10 -8.26 -10.67
CA ALA A 122 -15.24 -8.20 -9.77
C ALA A 122 -16.51 -8.65 -10.48
N ASN A 123 -16.64 -8.26 -11.75
CA ASN A 123 -17.68 -8.78 -12.64
C ASN A 123 -17.20 -10.08 -13.30
N ARG A 124 -17.84 -11.20 -12.95
CA ARG A 124 -17.43 -12.53 -13.42
C ARG A 124 -18.02 -12.95 -14.75
N LEU A 125 -18.72 -12.07 -15.44
CA LEU A 125 -19.27 -12.37 -16.76
C LEU A 125 -18.22 -12.84 -17.78
N PRO A 126 -16.98 -12.28 -17.81
CA PRO A 126 -15.96 -12.70 -18.77
C PRO A 126 -15.10 -13.91 -18.37
N ASP A 127 -15.46 -14.68 -17.34
CA ASP A 127 -14.70 -15.86 -16.92
C ASP A 127 -14.68 -16.98 -18.00
N PRO A 128 -13.54 -17.68 -18.15
CA PRO A 128 -12.25 -17.45 -17.52
C PRO A 128 -11.45 -16.32 -18.20
N VAL A 129 -10.66 -15.60 -17.43
CA VAL A 129 -9.79 -14.54 -17.93
C VAL A 129 -8.31 -14.93 -17.75
N LEU A 130 -7.45 -14.49 -18.67
CA LEU A 130 -6.03 -14.81 -18.71
C LEU A 130 -5.37 -14.60 -17.33
N GLN A 131 -4.71 -15.66 -16.83
CA GLN A 131 -3.89 -15.65 -15.60
C GLN A 131 -4.59 -15.22 -14.30
N GLN A 132 -5.91 -15.17 -14.26
CA GLN A 132 -6.61 -14.75 -13.04
C GLN A 132 -6.58 -15.79 -11.91
N THR A 133 -6.14 -17.01 -12.20
CA THR A 133 -5.99 -18.11 -11.21
C THR A 133 -7.22 -18.26 -10.32
N GLU A 134 -8.40 -18.33 -10.97
CA GLU A 134 -9.67 -18.51 -10.31
C GLU A 134 -9.78 -19.91 -9.67
N ASN A 135 -10.53 -19.99 -8.61
CA ASN A 135 -10.93 -21.25 -8.03
C ASN A 135 -12.33 -21.61 -8.54
N PHE A 136 -12.43 -22.59 -9.46
CA PHE A 136 -13.71 -23.01 -10.03
C PHE A 136 -14.67 -23.65 -9.02
N ALA A 137 -14.15 -24.15 -7.89
CA ALA A 137 -14.97 -24.72 -6.83
C ALA A 137 -15.52 -23.65 -5.85
N ASP A 138 -14.84 -22.50 -5.76
CA ASP A 138 -15.24 -21.40 -4.89
C ASP A 138 -14.93 -20.06 -5.54
N ALA A 139 -15.96 -19.49 -6.14
CA ALA A 139 -15.86 -18.22 -6.85
C ALA A 139 -15.54 -17.00 -5.97
N THR A 140 -15.51 -17.14 -4.65
CA THR A 140 -15.13 -16.05 -3.72
C THR A 140 -13.63 -15.97 -3.47
N VAL A 141 -12.86 -17.00 -3.89
CA VAL A 141 -11.43 -17.15 -3.67
C VAL A 141 -10.65 -16.75 -4.92
N SER A 142 -9.60 -15.94 -4.74
CA SER A 142 -8.59 -15.68 -5.75
C SER A 142 -7.19 -15.98 -5.20
N ALA A 143 -6.18 -16.00 -6.07
CA ALA A 143 -4.78 -16.16 -5.65
C ALA A 143 -4.36 -15.13 -4.60
N ASN A 144 -4.95 -13.93 -4.64
CA ASN A 144 -4.63 -12.85 -3.71
C ASN A 144 -5.12 -13.09 -2.27
N ASP A 145 -5.95 -14.09 -2.03
CA ASP A 145 -6.32 -14.48 -0.67
C ASP A 145 -5.13 -14.96 0.16
N CYS A 146 -4.05 -15.39 -0.51
CA CYS A 146 -2.78 -15.73 0.14
C CYS A 146 -2.13 -14.54 0.88
N PHE A 147 -2.50 -13.30 0.57
CA PHE A 147 -2.01 -12.11 1.30
C PHE A 147 -2.71 -11.91 2.65
N LYS A 148 -3.90 -12.46 2.86
CA LYS A 148 -4.67 -12.25 4.10
C LYS A 148 -3.89 -12.58 5.37
N PRO A 149 -3.23 -13.75 5.50
CA PRO A 149 -2.50 -14.11 6.72
C PRO A 149 -1.18 -13.36 6.91
N ILE A 150 -0.67 -12.70 5.88
CA ILE A 150 0.64 -12.03 5.87
C ILE A 150 0.54 -10.51 5.66
N SER A 151 -0.65 -9.93 5.72
CA SER A 151 -0.90 -8.50 5.71
C SER A 151 -1.50 -8.04 7.04
N ARG A 152 -1.13 -6.85 7.53
CA ARG A 152 -1.76 -6.24 8.71
C ARG A 152 -3.15 -5.71 8.40
N PHE A 153 -3.37 -5.35 7.15
CA PHE A 153 -4.68 -5.02 6.62
C PHE A 153 -4.76 -5.52 5.18
N PHE A 154 -5.84 -6.21 4.86
CA PHE A 154 -6.16 -6.68 3.52
C PHE A 154 -7.56 -6.19 3.15
N ASP A 155 -7.70 -5.65 1.94
CA ASP A 155 -9.00 -5.39 1.34
C ASP A 155 -8.98 -5.73 -0.14
N ARG A 156 -10.08 -6.26 -0.66
CA ARG A 156 -10.30 -6.49 -2.10
C ARG A 156 -11.21 -5.41 -2.62
N ILE A 157 -10.70 -4.59 -3.51
CA ILE A 157 -11.43 -3.47 -4.10
C ILE A 157 -12.28 -3.97 -5.26
N THR A 158 -13.53 -4.23 -4.97
CA THR A 158 -14.56 -4.74 -5.91
C THR A 158 -15.49 -3.65 -6.40
N ARG A 159 -15.37 -2.44 -5.86
CA ARG A 159 -16.12 -1.25 -6.27
C ARG A 159 -15.27 0.00 -6.08
N PRO A 160 -15.37 0.98 -6.99
CA PRO A 160 -14.48 2.14 -6.98
C PRO A 160 -14.58 2.99 -5.69
N GLU A 161 -15.76 3.10 -5.08
CA GLU A 161 -15.97 3.89 -3.86
C GLU A 161 -15.35 3.30 -2.60
N GLN A 162 -14.99 2.02 -2.58
CA GLN A 162 -14.40 1.37 -1.41
C GLN A 162 -13.09 2.04 -0.97
N ILE A 163 -12.31 2.61 -1.90
CA ILE A 163 -11.05 3.26 -1.55
C ILE A 163 -11.21 4.44 -0.61
N ILE A 164 -12.42 5.05 -0.54
CA ILE A 164 -12.69 6.18 0.37
C ILE A 164 -12.48 5.76 1.83
N GLN A 165 -12.79 4.51 2.17
CA GLN A 165 -12.57 3.98 3.51
C GLN A 165 -11.28 3.18 3.63
N SER A 166 -10.94 2.39 2.60
CA SER A 166 -9.80 1.47 2.65
C SER A 166 -8.47 2.22 2.71
N LEU A 167 -8.31 3.34 2.00
CA LEU A 167 -7.05 4.09 2.00
C LEU A 167 -6.71 4.76 3.34
N PRO A 168 -7.64 5.49 4.01
CA PRO A 168 -7.37 6.01 5.35
C PRO A 168 -7.06 4.89 6.36
N LYS A 169 -7.75 3.75 6.27
CA LYS A 169 -7.49 2.58 7.12
C LYS A 169 -6.12 1.97 6.82
N ALA A 170 -5.75 1.85 5.56
CA ALA A 170 -4.42 1.42 5.15
C ALA A 170 -3.33 2.30 5.77
N MET A 171 -3.47 3.63 5.68
CA MET A 171 -2.50 4.55 6.28
C MET A 171 -2.45 4.47 7.80
N SER A 172 -3.57 4.24 8.48
CA SER A 172 -3.57 4.06 9.94
C SER A 172 -2.71 2.85 10.35
N VAL A 173 -2.72 1.78 9.57
CA VAL A 173 -1.88 0.59 9.78
C VAL A 173 -0.42 0.85 9.39
N LEU A 174 -0.19 1.45 8.21
CA LEU A 174 1.17 1.76 7.73
C LEU A 174 1.93 2.75 8.63
N THR A 175 1.21 3.56 9.41
CA THR A 175 1.80 4.53 10.34
C THR A 175 1.62 4.15 11.81
N ASP A 176 1.12 2.95 12.10
CA ASP A 176 0.96 2.48 13.47
C ASP A 176 2.33 2.32 14.15
N PRO A 177 2.54 2.84 15.37
CA PRO A 177 3.84 2.75 16.04
C PRO A 177 4.18 1.35 16.53
N ALA A 178 3.19 0.55 16.89
CA ALA A 178 3.35 -0.76 17.49
C ALA A 178 3.13 -1.91 16.52
N ASP A 179 2.05 -1.84 15.73
CA ASP A 179 1.62 -2.92 14.83
C ASP A 179 1.67 -2.55 13.35
N CYS A 180 2.62 -1.71 12.98
CA CYS A 180 2.94 -1.40 11.59
C CYS A 180 3.26 -2.67 10.79
N GLY A 181 2.97 -2.66 9.51
CA GLY A 181 3.32 -3.75 8.60
C GLY A 181 2.76 -3.56 7.21
N PRO A 182 2.86 -4.58 6.36
CA PRO A 182 2.34 -4.50 5.00
C PRO A 182 0.83 -4.39 4.98
N VAL A 183 0.35 -3.58 4.05
CA VAL A 183 -1.06 -3.50 3.70
C VAL A 183 -1.22 -3.99 2.27
N THR A 184 -2.22 -4.82 2.02
CA THR A 184 -2.57 -5.26 0.66
C THR A 184 -3.95 -4.75 0.30
N LEU A 185 -4.00 -3.93 -0.76
CA LEU A 185 -5.25 -3.60 -1.44
C LEU A 185 -5.26 -4.32 -2.78
N SER A 186 -6.05 -5.34 -2.87
CA SER A 186 -6.17 -6.20 -4.05
C SER A 186 -7.12 -5.53 -5.05
N LEU A 187 -6.60 -5.13 -6.21
CA LEU A 187 -7.30 -4.27 -7.16
C LEU A 187 -7.94 -5.11 -8.26
N CYS A 188 -9.25 -5.32 -8.20
CA CYS A 188 -9.97 -6.00 -9.27
C CYS A 188 -9.75 -5.28 -10.60
N GLN A 189 -9.40 -6.05 -11.64
CA GLN A 189 -8.91 -5.51 -12.91
C GLN A 189 -9.91 -4.58 -13.58
N ASP A 190 -11.18 -4.95 -13.63
CA ASP A 190 -12.27 -4.16 -14.20
C ASP A 190 -12.52 -2.87 -13.39
N VAL A 191 -12.50 -2.96 -12.06
CA VAL A 191 -12.76 -1.85 -11.14
C VAL A 191 -11.69 -0.75 -11.23
N GLN A 192 -10.44 -1.10 -11.61
CA GLN A 192 -9.38 -0.11 -11.76
C GLN A 192 -9.74 1.03 -12.72
N SER A 193 -10.54 0.73 -13.75
CA SER A 193 -10.99 1.69 -14.78
C SER A 193 -12.40 2.21 -14.55
N GLU A 194 -13.13 1.70 -13.54
CA GLU A 194 -14.45 2.21 -13.21
C GLU A 194 -14.38 3.62 -12.63
N ALA A 195 -15.29 4.49 -13.11
CA ALA A 195 -15.36 5.87 -12.66
C ALA A 195 -16.39 6.05 -11.55
N TYR A 196 -16.05 6.91 -10.58
CA TYR A 196 -16.93 7.30 -9.49
C TYR A 196 -16.82 8.80 -9.20
N ASN A 197 -17.86 9.39 -8.60
CA ASN A 197 -17.87 10.80 -8.19
C ASN A 197 -17.36 10.92 -6.75
N TYR A 198 -16.04 11.06 -6.61
CA TYR A 198 -15.39 11.17 -5.31
C TYR A 198 -15.60 12.53 -4.67
N PRO A 199 -15.88 12.63 -3.36
CA PRO A 199 -15.88 13.92 -2.67
C PRO A 199 -14.52 14.62 -2.80
N GLU A 200 -14.49 15.92 -3.11
CA GLU A 200 -13.22 16.66 -3.21
C GLU A 200 -12.43 16.63 -1.91
N THR A 201 -13.11 16.62 -0.76
CA THR A 201 -12.50 16.50 0.57
C THR A 201 -11.69 15.22 0.79
N PHE A 202 -11.98 14.16 0.02
CA PHE A 202 -11.19 12.91 0.06
C PHE A 202 -9.75 13.14 -0.36
N PHE A 203 -9.48 14.13 -1.18
CA PHE A 203 -8.15 14.44 -1.71
C PHE A 203 -7.41 15.54 -0.96
N GLU A 204 -7.96 16.04 0.14
CA GLU A 204 -7.28 17.05 0.95
C GLU A 204 -5.96 16.49 1.51
N PRO A 205 -4.88 17.29 1.47
CA PRO A 205 -3.60 16.89 2.03
C PRO A 205 -3.72 16.54 3.53
N LYS A 206 -3.21 15.39 3.91
CA LYS A 206 -3.22 14.94 5.31
C LYS A 206 -1.81 14.65 5.80
N VAL A 207 -1.49 15.14 7.00
CA VAL A 207 -0.22 14.85 7.67
C VAL A 207 -0.44 13.73 8.69
N TRP A 208 0.28 12.64 8.51
CA TRP A 208 0.29 11.50 9.41
C TRP A 208 1.44 11.61 10.40
N LYS A 209 1.15 11.32 11.68
CA LYS A 209 2.13 11.30 12.76
C LYS A 209 2.28 9.89 13.28
N ILE A 210 3.52 9.39 13.29
CA ILE A 210 3.84 8.13 13.97
C ILE A 210 3.95 8.48 15.46
N ARG A 211 2.92 8.14 16.20
CA ARG A 211 2.87 8.34 17.64
C ARG A 211 3.92 7.45 18.29
N ARG A 212 4.61 7.98 19.29
CA ARG A 212 5.51 7.20 20.14
C ARG A 212 4.92 7.14 21.52
N GLN A 213 5.01 5.97 22.14
CA GLN A 213 4.71 5.83 23.54
C GLN A 213 5.77 6.62 24.32
N PRO A 214 5.41 7.48 25.26
CA PRO A 214 6.39 8.10 26.15
C PRO A 214 7.10 7.01 26.95
N CYS A 215 8.36 7.26 27.30
CA CYS A 215 9.10 6.36 28.19
C CYS A 215 8.50 6.41 29.60
N ASP A 216 8.58 5.31 30.31
CA ASP A 216 8.36 5.28 31.77
C ASP A 216 9.52 6.03 32.45
N PHE A 217 9.19 6.99 33.31
CA PHE A 217 10.20 7.85 33.94
C PHE A 217 11.06 7.09 34.95
N ASP A 218 10.51 6.12 35.67
CA ASP A 218 11.28 5.31 36.61
C ASP A 218 12.26 4.38 35.89
N GLU A 219 11.85 3.80 34.78
CA GLU A 219 12.76 3.02 33.91
C GLU A 219 13.87 3.90 33.34
N LEU A 220 13.53 5.11 32.88
CA LEU A 220 14.50 6.07 32.34
C LEU A 220 15.55 6.44 33.41
N ASP A 221 15.14 6.78 34.61
CA ASP A 221 16.02 7.12 35.72
C ASP A 221 16.94 5.94 36.09
N ASN A 222 16.43 4.71 36.08
CA ASN A 222 17.23 3.52 36.32
C ASN A 222 18.29 3.31 35.22
N VAL A 223 17.94 3.55 33.97
CA VAL A 223 18.90 3.47 32.85
C VAL A 223 19.97 4.55 32.97
N ILE A 224 19.59 5.80 33.28
CA ILE A 224 20.53 6.91 33.49
C ILE A 224 21.51 6.60 34.62
N LYS A 225 21.02 6.09 35.74
CA LYS A 225 21.88 5.66 36.88
C LYS A 225 22.88 4.61 36.42
N LYS A 226 22.44 3.55 35.73
CA LYS A 226 23.35 2.49 35.19
C LYS A 226 24.41 3.04 34.23
N ILE A 227 24.05 3.96 33.33
CA ILE A 227 25.00 4.59 32.40
C ILE A 227 26.05 5.39 33.17
N ASN A 228 25.63 6.17 34.19
CA ASN A 228 26.55 6.97 34.98
C ASN A 228 27.50 6.13 35.89
N TYR A 229 27.08 4.95 36.29
CA TYR A 229 27.92 4.03 37.08
C TYR A 229 28.82 3.13 36.24
N SER A 230 28.66 3.12 34.92
CA SER A 230 29.44 2.30 33.99
C SER A 230 30.75 2.93 33.49
N LYS A 231 31.27 3.92 34.22
CA LYS A 231 32.57 4.57 33.92
C LYS A 231 33.73 3.81 34.49
#